data_1112eaa9afa62a6ac2f4a0c4832641e7
#
_entry.id   1112eaa9afa62a6ac2f4a0c4832641e7
#
_cell.length_a   1.000
_cell.length_b   1.000
_cell.length_c   1.000
_cell.angle_alpha   90.00
_cell.angle_beta   90.00
_cell.angle_gamma   90.00
#
_symmetry.space_group_name_H-M   'P 1'
#
loop_
_entity.id
_entity.type
_entity.pdbx_description
1 polymer ?
#
loop_
_entity_poly.entity_id
_entity_poly.type
_entity_poly.pdbx_seq_one_letter_code
_entity_poly.pdbx_strand_id
1 'polypeptide(L)'
;LCPRANRQIYPHTSFAEEVDFLQGMFSGSAYVHGPLNSDHWYTYVADDCKKTTNAAADRTLNMMMYDLEPEVAQNFYKTDKIQTGEDVSSRSGIKSVLPNAALQDHLFEPCGYSMNALEGQAYYTVHVTPEPDFSYASFE
;
A
#
# COMPACT_ATOMS: atom_id res chain seq x y z
N LEU A 1 7.44 15.37 -10.55
CA LEU A 1 7.85 14.60 -11.72
C LEU A 1 8.72 13.44 -11.24
N CYS A 2 8.18 12.24 -11.24
CA CYS A 2 9.02 11.06 -11.01
C CYS A 2 9.73 10.70 -12.33
N PRO A 3 11.03 11.01 -12.51
CA PRO A 3 11.75 10.73 -13.76
C PRO A 3 12.05 9.24 -13.94
N ARG A 4 11.29 8.35 -13.31
CA ARG A 4 11.62 6.93 -13.18
C ARG A 4 10.55 5.98 -13.71
N ALA A 5 9.54 6.48 -14.44
CA ALA A 5 8.53 5.60 -15.05
C ALA A 5 9.16 4.50 -15.92
N ASN A 6 10.28 4.80 -16.57
CA ASN A 6 11.04 3.84 -17.37
C ASN A 6 11.77 2.73 -16.58
N ARG A 7 11.76 2.79 -15.24
CA ARG A 7 12.30 1.72 -14.36
C ARG A 7 11.23 0.82 -13.79
N GLN A 8 9.97 1.14 -14.03
CA GLN A 8 8.86 0.29 -13.65
C GLN A 8 8.81 -0.94 -14.58
N ILE A 9 8.33 -2.05 -14.05
CA ILE A 9 8.05 -3.25 -14.86
C ILE A 9 6.61 -3.22 -15.34
N TYR A 10 6.33 -3.93 -16.43
CA TYR A 10 4.95 -4.12 -16.92
C TYR A 10 4.03 -4.61 -15.78
N PRO A 11 2.80 -4.08 -15.65
CA PRO A 11 2.14 -3.10 -16.51
C PRO A 11 2.41 -1.62 -16.13
N HIS A 12 3.31 -1.33 -15.19
CA HIS A 12 3.51 -0.02 -14.58
C HIS A 12 4.43 0.91 -15.37
N THR A 13 4.81 0.55 -16.60
CA THR A 13 5.69 1.37 -17.44
C THR A 13 4.98 2.58 -18.02
N SER A 14 3.64 2.50 -18.18
CA SER A 14 2.79 3.64 -18.54
C SER A 14 1.36 3.41 -18.05
N PHE A 15 0.61 4.49 -17.85
CA PHE A 15 -0.80 4.37 -17.48
C PHE A 15 -1.63 3.67 -18.55
N ALA A 16 -1.28 3.79 -19.82
CA ALA A 16 -1.95 3.09 -20.89
C ALA A 16 -1.83 1.56 -20.75
N GLU A 17 -0.64 1.06 -20.42
CA GLU A 17 -0.42 -0.38 -20.18
C GLU A 17 -1.15 -0.86 -18.92
N GLU A 18 -1.22 -0.03 -17.86
CA GLU A 18 -2.03 -0.34 -16.67
C GLU A 18 -3.53 -0.43 -17.03
N VAL A 19 -4.03 0.49 -17.85
CA VAL A 19 -5.42 0.48 -18.32
C VAL A 19 -5.69 -0.78 -19.15
N ASP A 20 -4.83 -1.12 -20.11
CA ASP A 20 -4.97 -2.31 -20.93
C ASP A 20 -4.98 -3.59 -20.08
N PHE A 21 -4.11 -3.65 -19.07
CA PHE A 21 -4.05 -4.77 -18.13
C PHE A 21 -5.34 -4.87 -17.31
N LEU A 22 -5.83 -3.75 -16.75
CA LEU A 22 -7.05 -3.72 -15.95
C LEU A 22 -8.30 -4.03 -16.78
N GLN A 23 -8.39 -3.53 -18.01
CA GLN A 23 -9.51 -3.81 -18.93
C GLN A 23 -9.59 -5.29 -19.34
N GLY A 24 -8.49 -6.02 -19.25
CA GLY A 24 -8.49 -7.47 -19.43
C GLY A 24 -9.20 -8.24 -18.31
N MET A 25 -9.40 -7.61 -17.16
CA MET A 25 -10.01 -8.21 -15.96
C MET A 25 -11.35 -7.56 -15.57
N PHE A 26 -11.47 -6.25 -15.77
CA PHE A 26 -12.60 -5.43 -15.30
C PHE A 26 -13.05 -4.48 -16.38
N SER A 27 -14.38 -4.39 -16.61
CA SER A 27 -14.93 -3.25 -17.36
C SER A 27 -14.74 -1.97 -16.55
N GLY A 28 -14.32 -0.90 -17.21
CA GLY A 28 -14.08 0.34 -16.50
C GLY A 28 -13.68 1.50 -17.42
N SER A 29 -13.46 2.65 -16.80
CA SER A 29 -13.12 3.89 -17.50
C SER A 29 -11.88 4.52 -16.90
N ALA A 30 -11.01 5.03 -17.77
CA ALA A 30 -9.79 5.74 -17.41
C ALA A 30 -10.00 7.26 -17.51
N TYR A 31 -9.46 7.99 -16.55
CA TYR A 31 -9.60 9.45 -16.46
C TYR A 31 -8.25 10.10 -16.18
N VAL A 32 -8.11 11.34 -16.65
CA VAL A 32 -7.00 12.22 -16.30
C VAL A 32 -7.56 13.44 -15.58
N HIS A 33 -7.03 13.75 -14.41
CA HIS A 33 -7.41 14.89 -13.60
C HIS A 33 -6.26 15.89 -13.55
N GLY A 34 -6.45 17.05 -14.09
CA GLY A 34 -5.46 18.12 -14.19
C GLY A 34 -4.98 18.38 -15.63
N PRO A 35 -4.14 19.39 -15.82
CA PRO A 35 -3.66 19.77 -17.14
C PRO A 35 -2.62 18.77 -17.66
N LEU A 36 -2.73 18.37 -18.94
CA LEU A 36 -1.83 17.38 -19.56
C LEU A 36 -0.36 17.84 -19.66
N ASN A 37 -0.12 19.12 -19.60
CA ASN A 37 1.22 19.71 -19.69
C ASN A 37 1.83 20.10 -18.32
N SER A 38 1.18 19.70 -17.23
CA SER A 38 1.62 19.95 -15.86
C SER A 38 1.29 18.74 -14.98
N ASP A 39 1.40 18.87 -13.67
CA ASP A 39 1.07 17.80 -12.74
C ASP A 39 -0.40 17.40 -12.87
N HIS A 40 -0.64 16.11 -13.02
CA HIS A 40 -1.96 15.52 -13.16
C HIS A 40 -2.01 14.13 -12.55
N TRP A 41 -3.23 13.66 -12.32
CA TRP A 41 -3.52 12.35 -11.76
C TRP A 41 -4.19 11.48 -12.81
N TYR A 42 -3.82 10.22 -12.81
CA TYR A 42 -4.50 9.18 -13.57
C TYR A 42 -5.39 8.36 -12.63
N THR A 43 -6.61 8.06 -13.07
CA THR A 43 -7.56 7.24 -12.31
C THR A 43 -8.21 6.23 -13.23
N TYR A 44 -8.27 4.99 -12.81
CA TYR A 44 -9.08 3.95 -13.44
C TYR A 44 -10.22 3.58 -12.49
N VAL A 45 -11.45 3.57 -13.00
CA VAL A 45 -12.65 3.19 -12.23
C VAL A 45 -13.26 1.96 -12.86
N ALA A 46 -13.30 0.85 -12.13
CA ALA A 46 -13.98 -0.37 -12.56
C ALA A 46 -15.49 -0.24 -12.36
N ASP A 47 -16.26 -0.57 -13.40
CA ASP A 47 -17.73 -0.44 -13.40
C ASP A 47 -18.44 -1.64 -12.75
N ASP A 48 -17.75 -2.75 -12.58
CA ASP A 48 -18.30 -4.03 -12.10
C ASP A 48 -18.56 -4.09 -10.58
N CYS A 49 -18.42 -2.99 -9.87
CA CYS A 49 -18.87 -2.90 -8.50
C CYS A 49 -20.40 -3.03 -8.47
N LYS A 50 -20.91 -4.22 -8.16
CA LYS A 50 -22.33 -4.42 -7.87
C LYS A 50 -22.72 -3.38 -6.81
N LYS A 51 -23.55 -2.43 -7.18
CA LYS A 51 -24.13 -1.47 -6.23
C LYS A 51 -24.89 -2.28 -5.19
N THR A 52 -24.30 -2.47 -4.02
CA THR A 52 -25.03 -3.00 -2.87
C THR A 52 -25.99 -1.92 -2.42
N THR A 53 -27.26 -2.12 -2.69
CA THR A 53 -28.36 -1.15 -2.37
C THR A 53 -28.57 -0.93 -0.88
N ASN A 54 -27.83 -1.65 -0.02
CA ASN A 54 -27.89 -1.57 1.44
C ASN A 54 -26.50 -1.46 2.07
N ALA A 55 -25.58 -0.77 1.44
CA ALA A 55 -24.26 -0.56 2.04
C ALA A 55 -24.41 0.30 3.31
N ALA A 56 -24.05 -0.26 4.45
CA ALA A 56 -23.70 0.56 5.61
C ALA A 56 -22.63 1.57 5.18
N ALA A 57 -22.63 2.75 5.77
CA ALA A 57 -21.61 3.75 5.44
C ALA A 57 -20.21 3.14 5.67
N ASP A 58 -19.35 3.22 4.67
CA ASP A 58 -17.96 2.85 4.80
C ASP A 58 -17.29 3.72 5.86
N ARG A 59 -16.45 3.08 6.66
CA ARG A 59 -15.68 3.78 7.69
C ARG A 59 -14.22 3.41 7.50
N THR A 60 -13.39 4.44 7.38
CA THR A 60 -11.95 4.30 7.31
C THR A 60 -11.33 4.94 8.54
N LEU A 61 -10.46 4.21 9.22
CA LEU A 61 -9.60 4.73 10.28
C LEU A 61 -8.23 4.96 9.69
N ASN A 62 -7.79 6.22 9.66
CA ASN A 62 -6.42 6.58 9.31
C ASN A 62 -5.67 6.99 10.57
N MET A 63 -4.56 6.34 10.86
CA MET A 63 -3.65 6.68 11.95
C MET A 63 -2.28 6.99 11.38
N MET A 64 -1.73 8.14 11.71
CA MET A 64 -0.39 8.58 11.33
C MET A 64 0.43 8.80 12.58
N MET A 65 1.61 8.19 12.64
CA MET A 65 2.52 8.25 13.77
C MET A 65 3.87 8.79 13.31
N TYR A 66 4.43 9.67 14.08
CA TYR A 66 5.73 10.30 13.83
C TYR A 66 6.63 10.06 15.03
N ASP A 67 7.93 10.23 14.84
CA ASP A 67 8.92 10.08 15.91
C ASP A 67 8.79 8.73 16.62
N LEU A 68 8.85 7.64 15.85
CA LEU A 68 8.73 6.29 16.38
C LEU A 68 9.82 6.01 17.40
N GLU A 69 9.44 5.35 18.48
CA GLU A 69 10.41 4.89 19.48
C GLU A 69 11.53 4.08 18.80
N PRO A 70 12.82 4.44 19.01
CA PRO A 70 13.94 3.81 18.29
C PRO A 70 14.00 2.28 18.43
N GLU A 71 13.66 1.74 19.60
CA GLU A 71 13.63 0.31 19.85
C GLU A 71 12.55 -0.40 19.00
N VAL A 72 11.41 0.27 18.79
CA VAL A 72 10.33 -0.24 17.93
C VAL A 72 10.74 -0.13 16.45
N ALA A 73 11.31 1.02 16.06
CA ALA A 73 11.74 1.29 14.69
C ALA A 73 12.77 0.26 14.19
N GLN A 74 13.64 -0.27 15.08
CA GLN A 74 14.63 -1.31 14.73
C GLN A 74 14.01 -2.60 14.17
N ASN A 75 12.75 -2.90 14.45
CA ASN A 75 12.08 -4.07 13.88
C ASN A 75 11.82 -3.95 12.38
N PHE A 76 11.96 -2.76 11.81
CA PHE A 76 11.71 -2.48 10.39
C PHE A 76 12.98 -2.29 9.56
N TYR A 77 14.14 -2.67 10.13
CA TYR A 77 15.41 -2.73 9.43
C TYR A 77 15.73 -4.16 9.02
N LYS A 78 16.30 -4.31 7.82
CA LYS A 78 16.82 -5.60 7.37
C LYS A 78 18.11 -5.93 8.11
N THR A 79 18.13 -7.08 8.76
CA THR A 79 19.26 -7.56 9.57
C THR A 79 19.43 -9.07 9.36
N ASP A 80 20.49 -9.68 9.89
CA ASP A 80 20.67 -11.15 9.83
C ASP A 80 19.50 -11.94 10.42
N LYS A 81 18.72 -11.33 11.31
CA LYS A 81 17.59 -11.96 12.01
C LYS A 81 16.20 -11.54 11.46
N ILE A 82 16.17 -10.53 10.61
CA ILE A 82 14.94 -9.95 10.02
C ILE A 82 15.23 -9.81 8.53
N GLN A 83 14.70 -10.72 7.72
CA GLN A 83 15.01 -10.81 6.29
C GLN A 83 13.78 -10.61 5.41
N THR A 84 12.58 -10.84 5.95
CA THR A 84 11.32 -10.86 5.21
C THR A 84 10.26 -9.98 5.86
N GLY A 85 9.21 -9.65 5.11
CA GLY A 85 8.03 -9.00 5.65
C GLY A 85 7.37 -9.83 6.76
N GLU A 86 7.30 -11.14 6.60
CA GLU A 86 6.75 -12.07 7.60
C GLU A 86 7.52 -12.01 8.93
N ASP A 87 8.85 -11.88 8.90
CA ASP A 87 9.64 -11.70 10.12
C ASP A 87 9.21 -10.42 10.86
N VAL A 88 9.00 -9.33 10.12
CA VAL A 88 8.54 -8.05 10.67
C VAL A 88 7.14 -8.17 11.21
N SER A 89 6.19 -8.69 10.43
CA SER A 89 4.77 -8.84 10.82
C SER A 89 4.61 -9.62 12.12
N SER A 90 5.41 -10.68 12.27
CA SER A 90 5.39 -11.54 13.45
C SER A 90 6.03 -10.86 14.66
N ARG A 91 7.17 -10.19 14.51
CA ARG A 91 7.93 -9.56 15.60
C ARG A 91 7.29 -8.27 16.09
N SER A 92 6.77 -7.44 15.19
CA SER A 92 6.12 -6.17 15.52
C SER A 92 4.74 -6.35 16.17
N GLY A 93 4.16 -7.54 16.11
CA GLY A 93 2.81 -7.80 16.59
C GLY A 93 1.70 -7.48 15.60
N ILE A 94 2.01 -6.95 14.42
CA ILE A 94 1.01 -6.64 13.37
C ILE A 94 0.13 -7.85 13.05
N LYS A 95 0.76 -9.01 12.88
CA LYS A 95 0.03 -10.27 12.62
C LYS A 95 -0.92 -10.67 13.76
N SER A 96 -0.62 -10.28 15.00
CA SER A 96 -1.48 -10.57 16.16
C SER A 96 -2.71 -9.68 16.21
N VAL A 97 -2.64 -8.48 15.63
CA VAL A 97 -3.78 -7.56 15.52
C VAL A 97 -4.79 -8.05 14.48
N LEU A 98 -4.30 -8.75 13.47
CA LEU A 98 -5.08 -9.20 12.31
C LEU A 98 -4.93 -10.72 12.10
N PRO A 99 -5.35 -11.56 13.07
CA PRO A 99 -4.99 -12.98 13.08
C PRO A 99 -5.61 -13.80 11.94
N ASN A 100 -6.72 -13.34 11.38
CA ASN A 100 -7.45 -14.03 10.31
C ASN A 100 -7.29 -13.38 8.94
N ALA A 101 -6.52 -12.29 8.84
CA ALA A 101 -6.37 -11.57 7.60
C ALA A 101 -5.42 -12.29 6.63
N ALA A 102 -5.78 -12.27 5.35
CA ALA A 102 -4.85 -12.61 4.28
C ALA A 102 -3.86 -11.46 4.11
N LEU A 103 -2.61 -11.69 4.43
CA LEU A 103 -1.57 -10.69 4.59
C LEU A 103 -0.56 -10.80 3.46
N GLN A 104 -0.22 -9.67 2.83
CA GLN A 104 0.88 -9.52 1.90
C GLN A 104 1.80 -8.42 2.41
N ASP A 105 3.02 -8.78 2.75
CA ASP A 105 3.99 -7.88 3.36
C ASP A 105 5.33 -7.84 2.65
N HIS A 106 6.03 -6.73 2.82
CA HIS A 106 7.34 -6.52 2.21
C HIS A 106 8.25 -5.72 3.15
N LEU A 107 9.47 -6.21 3.35
CA LEU A 107 10.56 -5.52 4.01
C LEU A 107 11.53 -4.97 2.97
N PHE A 108 11.72 -3.65 2.97
CA PHE A 108 12.62 -2.97 2.05
C PHE A 108 14.06 -2.99 2.56
N GLU A 109 15.00 -2.83 1.65
CA GLU A 109 16.42 -2.72 1.96
C GLU A 109 16.89 -1.27 1.78
N PRO A 110 17.59 -0.67 2.76
CA PRO A 110 18.07 -1.26 4.02
C PRO A 110 17.00 -1.34 5.11
N CYS A 111 15.88 -0.63 4.95
CA CYS A 111 14.81 -0.56 5.93
C CYS A 111 13.49 -0.10 5.28
N GLY A 112 12.43 -0.15 6.06
CA GLY A 112 11.08 0.20 5.63
C GLY A 112 10.20 -1.04 5.45
N TYR A 113 8.92 -0.86 5.67
CA TYR A 113 7.96 -1.95 5.63
C TYR A 113 6.64 -1.49 5.02
N SER A 114 6.06 -2.34 4.21
CA SER A 114 4.71 -2.14 3.69
C SER A 114 3.92 -3.43 3.80
N MET A 115 2.66 -3.30 4.16
CA MET A 115 1.75 -4.43 4.28
C MET A 115 0.37 -4.04 3.79
N ASN A 116 -0.26 -4.95 3.06
CA ASN A 116 -1.68 -4.94 2.76
C ASN A 116 -2.32 -6.21 3.31
N ALA A 117 -3.52 -6.11 3.86
CA ALA A 117 -4.24 -7.27 4.35
C ALA A 117 -5.74 -7.16 4.06
N LEU A 118 -6.38 -8.32 3.92
CA LEU A 118 -7.82 -8.44 3.69
C LEU A 118 -8.42 -9.40 4.69
N GLU A 119 -9.52 -9.02 5.30
CA GLU A 119 -10.33 -9.88 6.16
C GLU A 119 -11.83 -9.64 5.88
N GLY A 120 -12.48 -10.57 5.20
CA GLY A 120 -13.87 -10.40 4.77
C GLY A 120 -14.03 -9.23 3.80
N GLN A 121 -14.72 -8.17 4.22
CA GLN A 121 -14.92 -6.94 3.46
C GLN A 121 -14.01 -5.79 3.94
N ALA A 122 -13.20 -6.04 4.95
CA ALA A 122 -12.26 -5.05 5.47
C ALA A 122 -10.90 -5.19 4.79
N TYR A 123 -10.21 -4.07 4.63
CA TYR A 123 -8.81 -4.04 4.22
C TYR A 123 -7.99 -3.27 5.26
N TYR A 124 -6.72 -3.54 5.27
CA TYR A 124 -5.75 -2.88 6.15
C TYR A 124 -4.49 -2.58 5.38
N THR A 125 -3.90 -1.43 5.63
CA THR A 125 -2.58 -1.09 5.10
C THR A 125 -1.70 -0.57 6.23
N VAL A 126 -0.42 -0.96 6.21
CA VAL A 126 0.60 -0.43 7.12
C VAL A 126 1.82 -0.06 6.31
N HIS A 127 2.31 1.16 6.50
CA HIS A 127 3.57 1.61 5.91
C HIS A 127 4.45 2.18 7.02
N VAL A 128 5.72 1.77 7.05
CA VAL A 128 6.68 2.24 8.05
C VAL A 128 7.96 2.72 7.38
N THR A 129 8.34 3.94 7.69
CA THR A 129 9.61 4.58 7.39
C THR A 129 10.35 4.76 8.71
N PRO A 130 11.33 3.89 9.05
CA PRO A 130 11.89 3.84 10.40
C PRO A 130 13.11 4.73 10.64
N GLU A 131 13.51 5.56 9.68
CA GLU A 131 14.72 6.40 9.76
C GLU A 131 14.66 7.39 10.93
N PRO A 132 15.72 7.52 11.73
CA PRO A 132 15.68 8.22 13.02
C PRO A 132 15.23 9.67 12.96
N ASP A 133 15.62 10.40 11.91
CA ASP A 133 15.38 11.85 11.82
C ASP A 133 13.97 12.21 11.32
N PHE A 134 13.26 11.24 10.73
CA PHE A 134 11.95 11.46 10.14
C PHE A 134 11.11 10.17 10.10
N SER A 135 11.19 9.41 11.19
CA SER A 135 10.42 8.17 11.27
C SER A 135 8.92 8.42 11.18
N TYR A 136 8.26 7.55 10.46
CA TYR A 136 6.83 7.65 10.18
C TYR A 136 6.21 6.26 10.08
N ALA A 137 5.00 6.14 10.56
CA ALA A 137 4.17 4.98 10.27
C ALA A 137 2.73 5.40 10.02
N SER A 138 2.09 4.75 9.07
CA SER A 138 0.66 4.87 8.83
C SER A 138 -0.03 3.52 8.97
N PHE A 139 -1.25 3.58 9.47
CA PHE A 139 -2.22 2.50 9.49
C PHE A 139 -3.53 3.02 8.91
N GLU A 140 -4.11 2.27 7.97
CA GLU A 140 -5.45 2.47 7.42
C GLU A 140 -6.27 1.20 7.53
#